data_cd7391f28b6b1bb6bc742005602309ac
#
_entry.id   cd7391f28b6b1bb6bc742005602309ac
#
_cell.length_a   1.000
_cell.length_b   1.000
_cell.length_c   1.000
_cell.angle_alpha   90.00
_cell.angle_beta   90.00
_cell.angle_gamma   90.00
#
_symmetry.space_group_name_H-M   'P 1'
#
loop_
_entity.id
_entity.type
_entity.pdbx_description
1 polymer ?
#
loop_
_entity_poly.entity_id
_entity_poly.type
_entity_poly.pdbx_seq_one_letter_code
_entity_poly.pdbx_strand_id
1 'polypeptide(L)'
;MVYSFTGDSDGGAIPSSVAIDGPTGVLYGVTGQGGTSNKGTVYSLTPPAGAGGAWTETVLYNFTGAPDDGSGPTGVTIGGGGVLYGTTGVGGAASAGTVFSLTPPASEGGAWTEQIIHNFMASGDGQLPSSGVVSGAGGVLYGATLTGGSAGLGTVFALKPPASSGSPWTEILIHSFTGSGSNDGASPSSPVGIGSNGVLFGTTRTGGIGNDFGTVFSLTPPAADGDPWTESILWSFTGGADGLDPTGGIAFGPHELVFGTTQDGGSASLGTAFFMQP
;
A
#
# COMPACT_ATOMS: atom_id res chain seq x y z
N MET A 1 -2.82 -25.74 -1.02
CA MET A 1 -3.67 -24.66 -1.57
C MET A 1 -4.59 -24.25 -0.44
N VAL A 2 -4.68 -22.95 -0.14
CA VAL A 2 -5.50 -22.43 0.97
C VAL A 2 -6.93 -22.20 0.48
N TYR A 3 -7.10 -21.43 -0.60
CA TYR A 3 -8.38 -21.10 -1.21
C TYR A 3 -8.21 -20.88 -2.71
N SER A 4 -9.28 -21.07 -3.48
CA SER A 4 -9.35 -20.82 -4.92
C SER A 4 -10.58 -19.99 -5.21
N PHE A 5 -10.39 -18.75 -5.60
CA PHE A 5 -11.48 -17.86 -5.98
C PHE A 5 -12.17 -18.33 -7.26
N THR A 6 -13.49 -18.15 -7.33
CA THR A 6 -14.31 -18.56 -8.46
C THR A 6 -14.74 -17.41 -9.37
N GLY A 7 -14.60 -16.18 -8.89
CA GLY A 7 -14.94 -14.98 -9.65
C GLY A 7 -16.39 -14.49 -9.48
N ASP A 8 -17.20 -15.23 -8.74
CA ASP A 8 -18.61 -14.92 -8.51
C ASP A 8 -18.85 -14.27 -7.13
N SER A 9 -19.68 -14.91 -6.32
CA SER A 9 -20.09 -14.42 -4.99
C SER A 9 -18.98 -14.38 -3.95
N ASP A 10 -17.89 -15.12 -4.15
CA ASP A 10 -16.67 -15.07 -3.32
C ASP A 10 -15.76 -13.86 -3.62
N GLY A 11 -16.25 -12.95 -4.44
CA GLY A 11 -15.58 -11.70 -4.73
C GLY A 11 -14.30 -11.81 -5.58
N GLY A 12 -13.97 -12.99 -6.06
CA GLY A 12 -12.62 -13.32 -6.42
C GLY A 12 -12.12 -13.16 -7.83
N ALA A 13 -11.75 -11.97 -8.27
CA ALA A 13 -10.78 -11.85 -9.35
C ALA A 13 -9.66 -10.89 -8.95
N ILE A 14 -8.43 -11.24 -9.37
CA ILE A 14 -7.22 -10.43 -9.12
C ILE A 14 -6.99 -10.24 -7.59
N PRO A 15 -6.82 -11.33 -6.80
CA PRO A 15 -6.42 -11.19 -5.41
C PRO A 15 -5.05 -10.52 -5.34
N SER A 16 -4.89 -9.58 -4.41
CA SER A 16 -3.62 -8.90 -4.14
C SER A 16 -3.15 -9.19 -2.72
N SER A 17 -2.42 -8.31 -2.09
CA SER A 17 -1.78 -8.53 -0.80
C SER A 17 -2.70 -9.14 0.28
N VAL A 18 -2.11 -9.90 1.18
CA VAL A 18 -2.76 -10.42 2.39
C VAL A 18 -2.05 -9.93 3.64
N ALA A 19 -2.83 -9.66 4.69
CA ALA A 19 -2.36 -9.43 6.05
C ALA A 19 -2.75 -10.64 6.91
N ILE A 20 -1.86 -11.04 7.83
CA ILE A 20 -2.11 -12.15 8.75
C ILE A 20 -2.34 -11.64 10.15
N ASP A 21 -3.46 -12.05 10.77
CA ASP A 21 -3.64 -11.90 12.20
C ASP A 21 -2.88 -13.01 12.94
N GLY A 22 -1.71 -12.65 13.47
CA GLY A 22 -0.81 -13.59 14.13
C GLY A 22 -1.45 -14.46 15.22
N PRO A 23 -2.28 -13.90 16.12
CA PRO A 23 -2.96 -14.68 17.17
C PRO A 23 -3.94 -15.72 16.65
N THR A 24 -4.74 -15.42 15.64
CA THR A 24 -5.81 -16.28 15.14
C THR A 24 -5.42 -17.08 13.90
N GLY A 25 -4.40 -16.64 13.18
CA GLY A 25 -4.01 -17.16 11.87
C GLY A 25 -4.97 -16.81 10.74
N VAL A 26 -5.96 -15.95 10.98
CA VAL A 26 -6.88 -15.45 9.94
C VAL A 26 -6.10 -14.57 8.97
N LEU A 27 -6.34 -14.79 7.68
CA LEU A 27 -5.80 -13.96 6.62
C LEU A 27 -6.88 -12.96 6.19
N TYR A 28 -6.49 -11.71 6.05
CA TYR A 28 -7.32 -10.66 5.44
C TYR A 28 -6.70 -10.25 4.12
N GLY A 29 -7.51 -10.12 3.08
CA GLY A 29 -7.04 -9.75 1.76
C GLY A 29 -8.07 -8.96 0.99
N VAL A 30 -7.68 -8.54 -0.20
CA VAL A 30 -8.54 -7.81 -1.13
C VAL A 30 -8.50 -8.45 -2.50
N THR A 31 -9.58 -8.26 -3.27
CA THR A 31 -9.64 -8.62 -4.69
C THR A 31 -9.89 -7.37 -5.50
N GLY A 32 -9.10 -7.13 -6.55
CA GLY A 32 -9.23 -5.92 -7.38
C GLY A 32 -10.51 -5.87 -8.21
N GLN A 33 -11.15 -7.01 -8.43
CA GLN A 33 -12.42 -7.17 -9.15
C GLN A 33 -13.30 -8.22 -8.46
N GLY A 34 -14.53 -8.35 -8.93
CA GLY A 34 -15.53 -9.23 -8.34
C GLY A 34 -16.36 -8.52 -7.28
N GLY A 35 -17.07 -9.32 -6.47
CA GLY A 35 -18.10 -8.79 -5.57
C GLY A 35 -19.37 -8.37 -6.31
N THR A 36 -20.36 -7.89 -5.55
CA THR A 36 -21.71 -7.60 -6.07
C THR A 36 -21.77 -6.54 -7.17
N SER A 37 -20.79 -5.61 -7.20
CA SER A 37 -20.70 -4.50 -8.18
C SER A 37 -19.51 -4.65 -9.12
N ASN A 38 -18.77 -5.76 -9.06
CA ASN A 38 -17.52 -5.97 -9.80
C ASN A 38 -16.49 -4.83 -9.58
N LYS A 39 -16.42 -4.32 -8.35
CA LYS A 39 -15.52 -3.25 -7.93
C LYS A 39 -14.45 -3.72 -6.94
N GLY A 40 -14.45 -5.03 -6.66
CA GLY A 40 -13.54 -5.66 -5.70
C GLY A 40 -14.15 -5.83 -4.32
N THR A 41 -13.45 -6.58 -3.49
CA THR A 41 -13.89 -6.93 -2.13
C THR A 41 -12.76 -6.82 -1.11
N VAL A 42 -13.14 -6.77 0.16
CA VAL A 42 -12.28 -7.18 1.28
C VAL A 42 -12.81 -8.52 1.77
N TYR A 43 -11.93 -9.49 1.97
CA TYR A 43 -12.28 -10.84 2.44
C TYR A 43 -11.41 -11.27 3.62
N SER A 44 -11.89 -12.27 4.36
CA SER A 44 -11.09 -13.04 5.29
C SER A 44 -11.02 -14.51 4.89
N LEU A 45 -9.90 -15.16 5.22
CA LEU A 45 -9.75 -16.60 5.17
C LEU A 45 -9.47 -17.10 6.58
N THR A 46 -10.40 -17.86 7.14
CA THR A 46 -10.28 -18.42 8.48
C THR A 46 -9.71 -19.84 8.40
N PRO A 47 -8.63 -20.12 9.15
CA PRO A 47 -8.05 -21.46 9.15
C PRO A 47 -9.02 -22.48 9.76
N PRO A 48 -8.95 -23.75 9.35
CA PRO A 48 -9.76 -24.81 9.94
C PRO A 48 -9.37 -25.07 11.40
N ALA A 49 -10.33 -25.46 12.22
CA ALA A 49 -10.10 -25.81 13.64
C ALA A 49 -9.17 -27.03 13.84
N GLY A 50 -8.93 -27.84 12.81
CA GLY A 50 -8.07 -29.02 12.86
C GLY A 50 -7.21 -29.20 11.61
N ALA A 51 -6.10 -29.94 11.74
CA ALA A 51 -5.21 -30.19 10.63
C ALA A 51 -5.92 -30.91 9.46
N GLY A 52 -5.71 -30.41 8.23
CA GLY A 52 -6.26 -30.97 7.00
C GLY A 52 -7.68 -30.53 6.67
N GLY A 53 -8.32 -29.67 7.47
CA GLY A 53 -9.61 -29.07 7.15
C GLY A 53 -9.52 -28.03 6.03
N ALA A 54 -10.67 -27.62 5.51
CA ALA A 54 -10.77 -26.55 4.52
C ALA A 54 -10.75 -25.18 5.22
N TRP A 55 -10.13 -24.18 4.58
CA TRP A 55 -10.24 -22.79 4.97
C TRP A 55 -11.61 -22.25 4.59
N THR A 56 -12.12 -21.34 5.41
CA THR A 56 -13.42 -20.71 5.16
C THR A 56 -13.19 -19.27 4.70
N GLU A 57 -13.68 -18.96 3.51
CA GLU A 57 -13.70 -17.59 2.99
C GLU A 57 -14.98 -16.88 3.46
N THR A 58 -14.82 -15.57 3.73
CA THR A 58 -15.93 -14.68 4.05
C THR A 58 -15.67 -13.32 3.42
N VAL A 59 -16.59 -12.85 2.58
CA VAL A 59 -16.56 -11.47 2.08
C VAL A 59 -16.99 -10.54 3.21
N LEU A 60 -16.09 -9.62 3.59
CA LEU A 60 -16.32 -8.64 4.66
C LEU A 60 -16.95 -7.36 4.11
N TYR A 61 -16.57 -6.96 2.89
CA TYR A 61 -17.08 -5.77 2.23
C TYR A 61 -17.04 -5.91 0.69
N ASN A 62 -18.04 -5.35 0.02
CA ASN A 62 -18.12 -5.26 -1.44
C ASN A 62 -18.07 -3.78 -1.84
N PHE A 63 -17.03 -3.39 -2.57
CA PHE A 63 -16.93 -2.01 -3.08
C PHE A 63 -17.96 -1.73 -4.16
N THR A 64 -18.49 -0.51 -4.18
CA THR A 64 -19.52 -0.08 -5.13
C THR A 64 -19.02 0.95 -6.15
N GLY A 65 -17.88 1.58 -5.87
CA GLY A 65 -17.23 2.55 -6.77
C GLY A 65 -17.71 3.97 -6.63
N ALA A 66 -17.10 4.85 -7.41
CA ALA A 66 -17.39 6.29 -7.41
C ALA A 66 -18.89 6.61 -7.56
N PRO A 67 -19.35 7.77 -7.03
CA PRO A 67 -18.54 8.78 -6.31
C PRO A 67 -18.37 8.48 -4.81
N ASP A 68 -19.19 7.60 -4.24
CA ASP A 68 -19.40 7.49 -2.80
C ASP A 68 -18.56 6.37 -2.18
N ASP A 69 -17.84 5.58 -3.00
CA ASP A 69 -17.06 4.42 -2.56
C ASP A 69 -15.82 4.23 -3.43
N GLY A 70 -14.86 3.42 -2.92
CA GLY A 70 -13.69 2.99 -3.65
C GLY A 70 -13.97 1.92 -4.71
N SER A 71 -12.96 1.64 -5.55
CA SER A 71 -12.97 0.56 -6.53
C SER A 71 -11.56 0.04 -6.79
N GLY A 72 -11.42 -1.24 -7.01
CA GLY A 72 -10.12 -1.87 -7.22
C GLY A 72 -9.21 -1.75 -6.00
N PRO A 73 -9.57 -2.34 -4.85
CA PRO A 73 -8.72 -2.26 -3.67
C PRO A 73 -7.36 -2.91 -3.95
N THR A 74 -6.30 -2.28 -3.45
CA THR A 74 -4.90 -2.60 -3.78
C THR A 74 -4.15 -3.27 -2.64
N GLY A 75 -4.61 -3.11 -1.41
CA GLY A 75 -4.03 -3.80 -0.25
C GLY A 75 -4.77 -3.49 1.03
N VAL A 76 -4.47 -4.29 2.06
CA VAL A 76 -5.05 -4.17 3.39
C VAL A 76 -4.00 -4.43 4.46
N THR A 77 -4.08 -3.70 5.58
CA THR A 77 -3.28 -3.91 6.79
C THR A 77 -4.17 -3.95 8.02
N ILE A 78 -3.72 -4.62 9.08
CA ILE A 78 -4.44 -4.75 10.34
C ILE A 78 -3.95 -3.67 11.29
N GLY A 79 -4.86 -2.85 11.79
CA GLY A 79 -4.61 -1.85 12.80
C GLY A 79 -5.09 -2.24 14.20
N GLY A 80 -5.10 -1.29 15.10
CA GLY A 80 -5.56 -1.50 16.47
C GLY A 80 -7.04 -1.91 16.53
N GLY A 81 -7.38 -2.79 17.47
CA GLY A 81 -8.77 -3.26 17.66
C GLY A 81 -9.32 -4.11 16.55
N GLY A 82 -8.47 -4.66 15.65
CA GLY A 82 -8.88 -5.47 14.52
C GLY A 82 -9.45 -4.66 13.34
N VAL A 83 -9.36 -3.34 13.37
CA VAL A 83 -9.74 -2.48 12.23
C VAL A 83 -8.79 -2.74 11.08
N LEU A 84 -9.34 -2.94 9.90
CA LEU A 84 -8.55 -3.07 8.67
C LEU A 84 -8.46 -1.70 8.00
N TYR A 85 -7.27 -1.36 7.50
CA TYR A 85 -7.04 -0.17 6.69
C TYR A 85 -6.54 -0.57 5.32
N GLY A 86 -7.00 0.11 4.29
CA GLY A 86 -6.56 -0.21 2.93
C GLY A 86 -6.74 0.95 1.97
N THR A 87 -6.38 0.71 0.73
CA THR A 87 -6.47 1.67 -0.36
C THR A 87 -7.25 1.09 -1.53
N THR A 88 -7.87 1.94 -2.32
CA THR A 88 -8.45 1.58 -3.61
C THR A 88 -7.78 2.37 -4.72
N GLY A 89 -7.41 1.72 -5.82
CA GLY A 89 -6.71 2.38 -6.94
C GLY A 89 -7.53 3.47 -7.62
N VAL A 90 -8.86 3.31 -7.63
CA VAL A 90 -9.80 4.27 -8.24
C VAL A 90 -11.06 4.37 -7.37
N GLY A 91 -12.02 5.18 -7.78
CA GLY A 91 -13.22 5.47 -7.01
C GLY A 91 -13.03 6.67 -6.08
N GLY A 92 -13.97 6.88 -5.16
CA GLY A 92 -14.04 8.07 -4.35
C GLY A 92 -14.54 9.31 -5.11
N ALA A 93 -14.59 10.44 -4.44
CA ALA A 93 -15.22 11.67 -4.94
C ALA A 93 -14.62 12.20 -6.27
N ALA A 94 -13.33 12.00 -6.50
CA ALA A 94 -12.63 12.44 -7.73
C ALA A 94 -12.22 11.26 -8.63
N SER A 95 -12.66 10.05 -8.34
CA SER A 95 -12.22 8.82 -9.04
C SER A 95 -10.69 8.61 -9.05
N ALA A 96 -9.99 9.19 -8.10
CA ALA A 96 -8.54 9.17 -7.99
C ALA A 96 -8.02 8.12 -6.97
N GLY A 97 -8.94 7.38 -6.36
CA GLY A 97 -8.68 6.40 -5.32
C GLY A 97 -8.99 6.90 -3.92
N THR A 98 -9.02 5.99 -2.97
CA THR A 98 -9.34 6.27 -1.56
C THR A 98 -8.40 5.56 -0.61
N VAL A 99 -8.37 6.04 0.63
CA VAL A 99 -7.96 5.23 1.79
C VAL A 99 -9.21 4.95 2.60
N PHE A 100 -9.43 3.70 2.97
CA PHE A 100 -10.59 3.27 3.74
C PHE A 100 -10.19 2.61 5.07
N SER A 101 -11.12 2.61 6.01
CA SER A 101 -11.10 1.76 7.20
C SER A 101 -12.28 0.81 7.16
N LEU A 102 -12.09 -0.40 7.64
CA LEU A 102 -13.15 -1.40 7.80
C LEU A 102 -13.15 -1.87 9.24
N THR A 103 -14.18 -1.47 9.99
CA THR A 103 -14.31 -1.75 11.42
C THR A 103 -15.06 -3.05 11.63
N PRO A 104 -14.53 -3.98 12.46
CA PRO A 104 -15.21 -5.22 12.76
C PRO A 104 -16.50 -4.97 13.53
N PRO A 105 -17.50 -5.86 13.38
CA PRO A 105 -18.75 -5.75 14.12
C PRO A 105 -18.54 -5.93 15.63
N ALA A 106 -19.37 -5.27 16.42
CA ALA A 106 -19.33 -5.39 17.90
C ALA A 106 -19.74 -6.78 18.42
N SER A 107 -20.42 -7.58 17.60
CA SER A 107 -20.84 -8.94 17.92
C SER A 107 -20.55 -9.87 16.75
N GLU A 108 -20.25 -11.13 17.08
CA GLU A 108 -19.99 -12.17 16.08
C GLU A 108 -21.16 -12.31 15.08
N GLY A 109 -20.84 -12.42 13.78
CA GLY A 109 -21.81 -12.51 12.68
C GLY A 109 -22.44 -11.18 12.26
N GLY A 110 -22.07 -10.04 12.89
CA GLY A 110 -22.48 -8.72 12.44
C GLY A 110 -21.78 -8.27 11.16
N ALA A 111 -22.29 -7.20 10.56
CA ALA A 111 -21.68 -6.62 9.36
C ALA A 111 -20.47 -5.74 9.73
N TRP A 112 -19.43 -5.80 8.92
CA TRP A 112 -18.31 -4.85 8.98
C TRP A 112 -18.79 -3.48 8.48
N THR A 113 -18.19 -2.43 9.04
CA THR A 113 -18.54 -1.04 8.68
C THR A 113 -17.37 -0.40 7.97
N GLU A 114 -17.57 -0.06 6.71
CA GLU A 114 -16.60 0.69 5.91
C GLU A 114 -16.75 2.20 6.15
N GLN A 115 -15.61 2.90 6.09
CA GLN A 115 -15.54 4.34 6.06
C GLN A 115 -14.38 4.78 5.18
N ILE A 116 -14.65 5.63 4.20
CA ILE A 116 -13.58 6.37 3.51
C ILE A 116 -12.97 7.37 4.50
N ILE A 117 -11.68 7.24 4.77
CA ILE A 117 -10.93 8.12 5.65
C ILE A 117 -10.13 9.18 4.90
N HIS A 118 -9.90 8.95 3.58
CA HIS A 118 -9.34 9.94 2.67
C HIS A 118 -9.79 9.70 1.22
N ASN A 119 -10.12 10.77 0.50
CA ASN A 119 -10.36 10.76 -0.95
C ASN A 119 -9.22 11.49 -1.64
N PHE A 120 -8.49 10.82 -2.53
CA PHE A 120 -7.50 11.49 -3.36
C PHE A 120 -8.18 12.37 -4.41
N MET A 121 -7.65 13.59 -4.58
CA MET A 121 -8.25 14.62 -5.44
C MET A 121 -7.53 14.78 -6.78
N ALA A 122 -6.59 13.92 -7.10
CA ALA A 122 -5.78 13.88 -8.31
C ALA A 122 -4.79 15.04 -8.48
N SER A 123 -5.09 16.23 -7.98
CA SER A 123 -4.20 17.39 -8.08
C SER A 123 -3.64 17.75 -6.71
N GLY A 124 -2.34 17.57 -6.55
CA GLY A 124 -1.62 17.99 -5.36
C GLY A 124 -1.35 16.87 -4.35
N ASP A 125 -2.34 16.11 -3.93
CA ASP A 125 -2.23 15.09 -2.89
C ASP A 125 -1.83 13.69 -3.41
N GLY A 126 -2.14 13.37 -4.63
CA GLY A 126 -1.81 12.08 -5.22
C GLY A 126 -2.97 11.45 -5.97
N GLN A 127 -2.69 10.36 -6.69
CA GLN A 127 -3.67 9.61 -7.46
C GLN A 127 -3.21 8.17 -7.67
N LEU A 128 -4.15 7.25 -7.80
CA LEU A 128 -3.88 5.84 -8.02
C LEU A 128 -2.97 5.24 -6.92
N PRO A 129 -3.41 5.17 -5.65
CA PRO A 129 -2.68 4.41 -4.66
C PRO A 129 -2.60 2.95 -5.13
N SER A 130 -1.38 2.51 -5.46
CA SER A 130 -1.10 1.22 -6.11
C SER A 130 -0.79 0.10 -5.14
N SER A 131 -0.64 0.45 -3.88
CA SER A 131 -0.31 -0.46 -2.79
C SER A 131 -1.11 -0.09 -1.54
N GLY A 132 -1.29 -1.03 -0.62
CA GLY A 132 -1.92 -0.75 0.67
C GLY A 132 -1.15 0.29 1.50
N VAL A 133 -1.67 0.60 2.66
CA VAL A 133 -1.00 1.41 3.67
C VAL A 133 -0.29 0.54 4.70
N VAL A 134 0.73 1.10 5.36
CA VAL A 134 1.38 0.51 6.53
C VAL A 134 1.09 1.34 7.76
N SER A 135 0.87 0.68 8.91
CA SER A 135 0.56 1.35 10.17
C SER A 135 1.82 1.59 10.97
N GLY A 136 2.10 2.85 11.29
CA GLY A 136 3.19 3.26 12.15
C GLY A 136 2.77 3.59 13.58
N ALA A 137 3.68 4.20 14.31
CA ALA A 137 3.44 4.63 15.70
C ALA A 137 2.24 5.59 15.78
N GLY A 138 1.48 5.50 16.87
CA GLY A 138 0.30 6.36 17.10
C GLY A 138 -0.86 6.13 16.14
N GLY A 139 -0.85 5.04 15.35
CA GLY A 139 -1.89 4.72 14.38
C GLY A 139 -1.81 5.55 13.08
N VAL A 140 -0.70 6.24 12.85
CA VAL A 140 -0.45 6.95 11.58
C VAL A 140 -0.32 5.92 10.45
N LEU A 141 -1.01 6.15 9.36
CA LEU A 141 -0.93 5.31 8.16
C LEU A 141 -0.02 5.97 7.13
N TYR A 142 0.88 5.20 6.53
CA TYR A 142 1.76 5.67 5.47
C TYR A 142 1.48 4.90 4.19
N GLY A 143 1.50 5.59 3.06
CA GLY A 143 1.28 4.98 1.74
C GLY A 143 1.91 5.77 0.62
N ALA A 144 1.77 5.26 -0.59
CA ALA A 144 2.25 5.91 -1.80
C ALA A 144 1.18 5.90 -2.89
N THR A 145 1.23 6.89 -3.77
CA THR A 145 0.39 6.98 -4.97
C THR A 145 1.25 6.93 -6.23
N LEU A 146 0.81 6.17 -7.23
CA LEU A 146 1.56 5.96 -8.47
C LEU A 146 1.74 7.25 -9.29
N THR A 147 0.74 8.12 -9.24
CA THR A 147 0.68 9.39 -9.98
C THR A 147 0.14 10.50 -9.08
N GLY A 148 0.05 11.71 -9.61
CA GLY A 148 -0.33 12.90 -8.84
C GLY A 148 0.88 13.56 -8.17
N GLY A 149 0.63 14.44 -7.22
CA GLY A 149 1.66 15.33 -6.68
C GLY A 149 2.02 16.47 -7.62
N SER A 150 3.04 17.27 -7.26
CA SER A 150 3.40 18.51 -7.96
C SER A 150 3.85 18.30 -9.42
N ALA A 151 4.48 17.17 -9.73
CA ALA A 151 4.96 16.81 -11.06
C ALA A 151 4.11 15.70 -11.74
N GLY A 152 3.07 15.19 -11.08
CA GLY A 152 2.27 14.09 -11.61
C GLY A 152 2.94 12.71 -11.52
N LEU A 153 4.06 12.60 -10.83
CA LEU A 153 4.93 11.41 -10.82
C LEU A 153 4.81 10.58 -9.54
N GLY A 154 3.77 10.82 -8.75
CA GLY A 154 3.46 10.09 -7.54
C GLY A 154 3.91 10.78 -6.27
N THR A 155 3.42 10.26 -5.15
CA THR A 155 3.64 10.83 -3.83
C THR A 155 3.89 9.75 -2.78
N VAL A 156 4.46 10.18 -1.65
CA VAL A 156 4.37 9.46 -0.37
C VAL A 156 3.57 10.33 0.58
N PHE A 157 2.61 9.75 1.26
CA PHE A 157 1.70 10.45 2.18
C PHE A 157 1.66 9.78 3.56
N ALA A 158 1.22 10.55 4.55
CA ALA A 158 0.78 10.04 5.84
C ALA A 158 -0.66 10.48 6.13
N LEU A 159 -1.43 9.63 6.78
CA LEU A 159 -2.71 9.97 7.37
C LEU A 159 -2.59 9.87 8.90
N LYS A 160 -2.69 11.01 9.58
CA LYS A 160 -2.76 11.05 11.05
C LYS A 160 -4.19 10.77 11.50
N PRO A 161 -4.39 9.85 12.46
CA PRO A 161 -5.72 9.60 13.00
C PRO A 161 -6.27 10.83 13.73
N PRO A 162 -7.59 10.98 13.80
CA PRO A 162 -8.21 12.10 14.48
C PRO A 162 -7.90 12.09 15.98
N ALA A 163 -7.67 13.27 16.54
CA ALA A 163 -7.43 13.45 17.99
C ALA A 163 -8.66 13.14 18.86
N SER A 164 -9.86 13.20 18.28
CA SER A 164 -11.13 12.88 18.92
C SER A 164 -12.05 12.14 17.95
N SER A 165 -12.91 11.28 18.51
CA SER A 165 -13.91 10.55 17.70
C SER A 165 -14.78 11.50 16.89
N GLY A 166 -14.99 11.19 15.60
CA GLY A 166 -15.80 11.97 14.69
C GLY A 166 -15.07 13.13 13.99
N SER A 167 -13.82 13.43 14.35
CA SER A 167 -13.00 14.36 13.56
C SER A 167 -12.42 13.67 12.33
N PRO A 168 -12.12 14.40 11.24
CA PRO A 168 -11.50 13.81 10.05
C PRO A 168 -10.04 13.40 10.29
N TRP A 169 -9.57 12.45 9.52
CA TRP A 169 -8.16 12.16 9.38
C TRP A 169 -7.45 13.34 8.71
N THR A 170 -6.18 13.53 9.06
CA THR A 170 -5.37 14.62 8.49
C THR A 170 -4.32 14.03 7.58
N GLU A 171 -4.36 14.38 6.29
CA GLU A 171 -3.30 14.05 5.36
C GLU A 171 -2.10 14.95 5.54
N ILE A 172 -0.92 14.37 5.35
CA ILE A 172 0.38 15.03 5.24
C ILE A 172 1.04 14.49 3.98
N LEU A 173 1.25 15.36 3.00
CA LEU A 173 2.09 15.05 1.86
C LEU A 173 3.54 15.04 2.31
N ILE A 174 4.14 13.85 2.37
CA ILE A 174 5.52 13.66 2.82
C ILE A 174 6.50 14.00 1.71
N HIS A 175 6.28 13.48 0.51
CA HIS A 175 7.14 13.71 -0.65
C HIS A 175 6.31 13.69 -1.94
N SER A 176 6.72 14.50 -2.90
CA SER A 176 6.14 14.54 -4.25
C SER A 176 7.27 14.33 -5.25
N PHE A 177 7.29 13.16 -5.88
CA PHE A 177 8.34 12.76 -6.80
C PHE A 177 8.40 13.67 -8.03
N THR A 178 9.64 13.99 -8.45
CA THR A 178 9.93 14.93 -9.56
C THR A 178 10.68 14.29 -10.72
N GLY A 179 11.06 13.03 -10.59
CA GLY A 179 11.62 12.20 -11.66
C GLY A 179 13.08 12.45 -11.99
N SER A 180 13.57 11.76 -13.00
CA SER A 180 15.00 11.74 -13.41
C SER A 180 15.57 13.12 -13.76
N GLY A 181 14.72 14.04 -14.24
CA GLY A 181 15.14 15.43 -14.51
C GLY A 181 15.66 16.19 -13.29
N SER A 182 15.29 15.75 -12.10
CA SER A 182 15.73 16.31 -10.81
C SER A 182 16.56 15.30 -9.99
N ASN A 183 16.98 14.20 -10.60
CA ASN A 183 17.66 13.07 -9.95
C ASN A 183 16.82 12.40 -8.85
N ASP A 184 15.51 12.46 -8.99
CA ASP A 184 14.54 11.92 -8.08
C ASP A 184 13.84 10.68 -8.68
N GLY A 185 13.13 9.91 -7.86
CA GLY A 185 12.31 8.80 -8.29
C GLY A 185 11.02 9.24 -8.99
N ALA A 186 10.29 8.27 -9.57
CA ALA A 186 8.95 8.45 -10.10
C ALA A 186 8.14 7.14 -10.05
N SER A 187 6.84 7.27 -9.92
CA SER A 187 5.89 6.15 -9.95
C SER A 187 6.19 5.08 -8.87
N PRO A 188 6.11 5.42 -7.56
CA PRO A 188 6.20 4.42 -6.52
C PRO A 188 5.01 3.44 -6.63
N SER A 189 5.30 2.15 -6.76
CA SER A 189 4.29 1.12 -7.03
C SER A 189 4.14 0.08 -5.91
N SER A 190 4.96 0.17 -4.89
CA SER A 190 4.99 -0.74 -3.75
C SER A 190 4.69 -0.03 -2.43
N PRO A 191 4.26 -0.76 -1.39
CA PRO A 191 4.14 -0.17 -0.06
C PRO A 191 5.48 0.36 0.42
N VAL A 192 5.45 1.47 1.15
CA VAL A 192 6.62 1.92 1.91
C VAL A 192 6.85 0.98 3.10
N GLY A 193 8.12 0.75 3.46
CA GLY A 193 8.49 0.07 4.69
C GLY A 193 8.84 1.08 5.78
N ILE A 194 8.56 0.76 7.03
CA ILE A 194 8.94 1.60 8.18
C ILE A 194 10.14 0.96 8.86
N GLY A 195 11.28 1.64 8.77
CA GLY A 195 12.50 1.26 9.47
C GLY A 195 12.59 1.82 10.88
N SER A 196 13.78 1.75 11.47
CA SER A 196 14.01 2.35 12.79
C SER A 196 13.80 3.87 12.78
N ASN A 197 13.47 4.42 13.94
CA ASN A 197 13.23 5.85 14.14
C ASN A 197 12.17 6.47 13.20
N GLY A 198 11.29 5.64 12.58
CA GLY A 198 10.24 6.09 11.70
C GLY A 198 10.69 6.49 10.30
N VAL A 199 11.92 6.18 9.91
CA VAL A 199 12.39 6.37 8.54
C VAL A 199 11.60 5.48 7.60
N LEU A 200 11.04 6.05 6.53
CA LEU A 200 10.34 5.30 5.50
C LEU A 200 11.31 4.93 4.39
N PHE A 201 11.16 3.72 3.88
CA PHE A 201 11.92 3.22 2.73
C PHE A 201 10.96 2.77 1.64
N GLY A 202 11.33 2.96 0.39
CA GLY A 202 10.52 2.52 -0.73
C GLY A 202 11.30 2.41 -2.02
N THR A 203 10.59 2.01 -3.06
CA THR A 203 11.12 1.94 -4.42
C THR A 203 10.25 2.74 -5.37
N THR A 204 10.85 3.26 -6.43
CA THR A 204 10.12 3.86 -7.56
C THR A 204 10.45 3.11 -8.84
N ARG A 205 9.43 2.89 -9.69
CA ARG A 205 9.59 2.14 -10.95
C ARG A 205 10.50 2.84 -11.93
N THR A 206 10.43 4.15 -11.96
CA THR A 206 11.15 5.01 -12.91
C THR A 206 11.82 6.14 -12.15
N GLY A 207 12.50 7.03 -12.84
CA GLY A 207 13.33 8.07 -12.24
C GLY A 207 14.72 7.59 -11.86
N GLY A 208 15.46 8.44 -11.16
CA GLY A 208 16.82 8.19 -10.72
C GLY A 208 17.87 8.99 -11.48
N ILE A 209 19.13 8.87 -11.05
CA ILE A 209 20.26 9.64 -11.57
C ILE A 209 20.67 9.12 -12.96
N GLY A 210 20.53 9.96 -13.97
CA GLY A 210 21.04 9.73 -15.31
C GLY A 210 20.28 8.71 -16.18
N ASN A 211 19.41 7.89 -15.59
CA ASN A 211 18.60 6.89 -16.25
C ASN A 211 17.22 6.86 -15.62
N ASP A 212 16.25 6.23 -16.28
CA ASP A 212 14.86 6.17 -15.84
C ASP A 212 14.47 4.74 -15.44
N PHE A 213 15.36 4.07 -14.68
CA PHE A 213 15.24 2.65 -14.34
C PHE A 213 14.77 2.39 -12.90
N GLY A 214 14.41 3.46 -12.18
CA GLY A 214 13.90 3.40 -10.83
C GLY A 214 14.95 3.58 -9.75
N THR A 215 14.45 3.74 -8.52
CA THR A 215 15.29 4.03 -7.35
C THR A 215 14.91 3.19 -6.14
N VAL A 216 15.82 3.16 -5.17
CA VAL A 216 15.52 2.93 -3.76
C VAL A 216 15.71 4.24 -3.02
N PHE A 217 14.72 4.66 -2.26
CA PHE A 217 14.75 5.90 -1.50
C PHE A 217 14.51 5.68 0.00
N SER A 218 14.91 6.66 0.79
CA SER A 218 14.50 6.81 2.18
C SER A 218 13.93 8.20 2.43
N LEU A 219 12.98 8.29 3.36
CA LEU A 219 12.39 9.53 3.83
C LEU A 219 12.56 9.60 5.34
N THR A 220 13.39 10.51 5.80
CA THR A 220 13.68 10.72 7.22
C THR A 220 12.67 11.71 7.80
N PRO A 221 11.98 11.35 8.91
CA PRO A 221 11.05 12.24 9.54
C PRO A 221 11.75 13.50 10.10
N PRO A 222 11.06 14.64 10.15
CA PRO A 222 11.61 15.86 10.69
C PRO A 222 11.86 15.76 12.20
N ALA A 223 12.82 16.51 12.70
CA ALA A 223 13.12 16.58 14.13
C ALA A 223 12.04 17.33 14.93
N ALA A 224 11.28 18.21 14.29
CA ALA A 224 10.16 18.94 14.88
C ALA A 224 8.91 18.84 14.01
N ASP A 225 7.74 18.79 14.66
CA ASP A 225 6.46 18.78 13.94
C ASP A 225 6.30 20.02 13.06
N GLY A 226 5.95 19.79 11.79
CA GLY A 226 5.75 20.84 10.79
C GLY A 226 6.96 21.11 9.89
N ASP A 227 8.14 20.63 10.24
CA ASP A 227 9.28 20.68 9.32
C ASP A 227 9.12 19.65 8.19
N PRO A 228 9.77 19.87 7.03
CA PRO A 228 9.70 18.93 5.92
C PRO A 228 10.46 17.62 6.20
N TRP A 229 9.97 16.53 5.65
CA TRP A 229 10.70 15.28 5.57
C TRP A 229 11.91 15.43 4.63
N THR A 230 12.97 14.69 4.89
CA THR A 230 14.19 14.71 4.07
C THR A 230 14.26 13.42 3.25
N GLU A 231 14.23 13.56 1.92
CA GLU A 231 14.47 12.45 1.01
C GLU A 231 15.96 12.20 0.81
N SER A 232 16.32 10.94 0.61
CA SER A 232 17.62 10.50 0.12
C SER A 232 17.43 9.37 -0.88
N ILE A 233 17.98 9.51 -2.07
CA ILE A 233 18.10 8.42 -3.03
C ILE A 233 19.27 7.53 -2.59
N LEU A 234 18.95 6.33 -2.15
CA LEU A 234 19.93 5.35 -1.69
C LEU A 234 20.59 4.60 -2.84
N TRP A 235 19.81 4.35 -3.91
CA TRP A 235 20.27 3.69 -5.13
C TRP A 235 19.47 4.17 -6.34
N SER A 236 20.14 4.33 -7.47
CA SER A 236 19.52 4.51 -8.79
C SER A 236 19.92 3.33 -9.67
N PHE A 237 18.95 2.56 -10.11
CA PHE A 237 19.21 1.39 -10.96
C PHE A 237 19.73 1.81 -12.33
N THR A 238 20.60 0.98 -12.92
CA THR A 238 21.25 1.28 -14.20
C THR A 238 20.68 0.49 -15.38
N GLY A 239 19.75 -0.42 -15.13
CA GLY A 239 19.14 -1.29 -16.15
C GLY A 239 20.01 -2.47 -16.57
N GLY A 240 21.24 -2.55 -16.01
CA GLY A 240 22.18 -3.62 -16.31
C GLY A 240 22.12 -4.77 -15.29
N ALA A 241 23.28 -5.13 -14.77
CA ALA A 241 23.41 -6.25 -13.81
C ALA A 241 22.68 -6.00 -12.46
N ASP A 242 22.45 -4.77 -12.10
CA ASP A 242 21.77 -4.36 -10.88
C ASP A 242 20.23 -4.34 -10.98
N GLY A 243 19.67 -4.45 -12.18
CA GLY A 243 18.23 -4.52 -12.41
C GLY A 243 17.60 -3.21 -12.86
N LEU A 244 16.29 -3.25 -13.07
CA LEU A 244 15.43 -2.10 -13.38
C LEU A 244 13.99 -2.41 -12.99
N ASP A 245 13.14 -1.38 -12.93
CA ASP A 245 11.73 -1.47 -12.58
C ASP A 245 11.51 -2.20 -11.23
N PRO A 246 11.98 -1.63 -10.09
CA PRO A 246 11.76 -2.22 -8.79
C PRO A 246 10.29 -2.06 -8.38
N THR A 247 9.53 -3.15 -8.47
CA THR A 247 8.10 -3.21 -8.14
C THR A 247 7.82 -3.96 -6.84
N GLY A 248 8.80 -4.69 -6.33
CA GLY A 248 8.70 -5.36 -5.04
C GLY A 248 8.78 -4.37 -3.89
N GLY A 249 7.98 -4.60 -2.85
CA GLY A 249 8.08 -3.83 -1.61
C GLY A 249 9.42 -4.04 -0.90
N ILE A 250 9.67 -3.20 0.10
CA ILE A 250 10.85 -3.29 0.95
C ILE A 250 10.60 -4.28 2.09
N ALA A 251 11.56 -5.18 2.31
CA ALA A 251 11.64 -6.04 3.48
C ALA A 251 12.88 -5.69 4.31
N PHE A 252 12.74 -5.80 5.63
CA PHE A 252 13.86 -5.54 6.55
C PHE A 252 14.44 -6.83 7.09
N GLY A 253 15.75 -6.89 7.11
CA GLY A 253 16.52 -7.95 7.73
C GLY A 253 17.23 -7.51 9.02
N PRO A 254 18.09 -8.38 9.59
CA PRO A 254 18.94 -8.02 10.71
C PRO A 254 19.83 -6.81 10.38
N HIS A 255 20.16 -6.00 11.41
CA HIS A 255 21.06 -4.84 11.26
C HIS A 255 20.56 -3.79 10.26
N GLU A 256 19.22 -3.63 10.14
CA GLU A 256 18.56 -2.67 9.25
C GLU A 256 18.84 -2.88 7.75
N LEU A 257 19.28 -4.07 7.35
CA LEU A 257 19.42 -4.39 5.95
C LEU A 257 18.08 -4.25 5.23
N VAL A 258 18.10 -3.55 4.11
CA VAL A 258 16.94 -3.34 3.25
C VAL A 258 17.04 -4.29 2.07
N PHE A 259 15.99 -5.08 1.85
CA PHE A 259 15.89 -6.04 0.74
C PHE A 259 14.77 -5.64 -0.21
N GLY A 260 14.94 -5.92 -1.48
CA GLY A 260 13.91 -5.74 -2.49
C GLY A 260 14.20 -6.54 -3.75
N THR A 261 13.32 -6.37 -4.74
CA THR A 261 13.45 -7.04 -6.03
C THR A 261 13.20 -6.08 -7.18
N THR A 262 13.82 -6.32 -8.32
CA THR A 262 13.51 -5.65 -9.58
C THR A 262 12.77 -6.61 -10.51
N GLN A 263 11.88 -6.10 -11.35
CA GLN A 263 11.13 -6.90 -12.30
C GLN A 263 11.99 -7.35 -13.46
N ASP A 264 12.87 -6.48 -13.94
CA ASP A 264 13.69 -6.67 -15.13
C ASP A 264 15.17 -6.40 -14.82
N GLY A 265 16.04 -6.60 -15.84
CA GLY A 265 17.49 -6.49 -15.71
C GLY A 265 18.14 -7.74 -15.12
N GLY A 266 19.36 -7.59 -14.59
CA GLY A 266 20.19 -8.73 -14.20
C GLY A 266 20.84 -9.42 -15.41
N SER A 267 21.69 -10.43 -15.16
CA SER A 267 22.48 -11.10 -16.21
C SER A 267 21.64 -11.81 -17.29
N ALA A 268 20.39 -12.15 -16.97
CA ALA A 268 19.46 -12.83 -17.88
C ALA A 268 18.25 -11.95 -18.25
N SER A 269 18.22 -10.68 -17.84
CA SER A 269 17.09 -9.75 -18.01
C SER A 269 15.76 -10.29 -17.46
N LEU A 270 15.82 -11.02 -16.33
CA LEU A 270 14.67 -11.63 -15.65
C LEU A 270 14.47 -11.08 -14.24
N GLY A 271 15.07 -9.94 -13.93
CA GLY A 271 15.02 -9.29 -12.64
C GLY A 271 16.13 -9.68 -11.70
N THR A 272 16.20 -8.98 -10.58
CA THR A 272 17.21 -9.18 -9.53
C THR A 272 16.57 -9.18 -8.14
N ALA A 273 17.27 -9.77 -7.19
CA ALA A 273 17.06 -9.48 -5.78
C ALA A 273 18.26 -8.67 -5.28
N PHE A 274 18.00 -7.59 -4.57
CA PHE A 274 19.04 -6.71 -4.05
C PHE A 274 18.96 -6.59 -2.52
N PHE A 275 20.06 -6.19 -1.92
CA PHE A 275 20.08 -5.71 -0.55
C PHE A 275 21.03 -4.53 -0.42
N MET A 276 20.78 -3.68 0.59
CA MET A 276 21.66 -2.60 0.96
C MET A 276 21.61 -2.35 2.46
N GLN A 277 22.66 -1.72 2.95
CA GLN A 277 22.69 -1.17 4.31
C GLN A 277 22.61 0.36 4.18
N PRO A 278 21.50 0.97 4.66
CA PRO A 278 21.28 2.41 4.64
C PRO A 278 22.26 3.19 5.49
#